data_7bd4486194e013be38b5ae0317a8bd0e
#
_entry.id   7bd4486194e013be38b5ae0317a8bd0e
#
_cell.length_a   1.000
_cell.length_b   1.000
_cell.length_c   1.000
_cell.angle_alpha   90.00
_cell.angle_beta   90.00
_cell.angle_gamma   90.00
#
_symmetry.space_group_name_H-M   'P 1'
#
loop_
_entity.id
_entity.type
_entity.pdbx_description
1 polymer ?
#
loop_
_entity_poly.entity_id
_entity_poly.type
_entity_poly.pdbx_seq_one_letter_code
_entity_poly.pdbx_strand_id
1 'polypeptide(L)'
;GYRSDYSLASPVILPMHHLVTLVSLGICSELKVRVRLSDGLIGEEILDANSENDDITVEFKQGDGTHITVVFDFKRDVRIVRALILGEPERGQNQYQVLCFVSRLDHHEIIPTEFMARLRQKNPHLVRTAEEKRGVEHLHMDMAVNVSHAGHLYTLIHNLCKEAHEGFYTRTADTKHWLDKGIETIEFEPLPQTVDVSGLQRCPSTLDLWQPCFCSYHLRLEWLPCLLKYCRSRRGAAGRANPYKCGIRSCSKGYRFDYYVPHKQLCPWDEET
;
A
#
# COMPACT_ATOMS: atom_id res chain seq x y z
N GLY A 1 -6.41 43.70 -48.14
CA GLY A 1 -6.74 44.48 -46.99
C GLY A 1 -7.46 43.67 -45.96
N TYR A 2 -6.75 43.17 -44.94
CA TYR A 2 -7.40 42.52 -43.79
C TYR A 2 -7.57 43.57 -42.70
N ARG A 3 -8.79 43.82 -42.30
CA ARG A 3 -9.17 44.64 -41.15
C ARG A 3 -9.34 43.66 -39.96
N SER A 4 -8.54 43.88 -38.91
CA SER A 4 -8.71 43.25 -37.60
C SER A 4 -9.56 44.16 -36.72
N ASP A 5 -10.71 43.69 -36.30
CA ASP A 5 -11.55 44.38 -35.32
C ASP A 5 -11.33 43.75 -33.93
N TYR A 6 -10.57 44.44 -33.10
CA TYR A 6 -10.56 44.23 -31.66
C TYR A 6 -11.30 45.37 -30.98
N SER A 7 -12.43 45.09 -30.37
CA SER A 7 -13.18 45.98 -29.51
C SER A 7 -12.70 45.88 -28.09
N LEU A 8 -12.19 46.98 -27.53
CA LEU A 8 -11.89 47.10 -26.10
C LEU A 8 -13.17 47.45 -25.34
N ALA A 9 -13.64 46.55 -24.52
CA ALA A 9 -14.68 46.86 -23.54
C ALA A 9 -14.06 47.33 -22.23
N SER A 10 -14.52 48.48 -21.76
CA SER A 10 -14.10 49.11 -20.50
C SER A 10 -14.57 48.29 -19.26
N PRO A 11 -13.80 48.31 -18.18
CA PRO A 11 -14.17 47.56 -16.96
C PRO A 11 -15.21 48.34 -16.15
N VAL A 12 -16.35 47.70 -15.87
CA VAL A 12 -17.28 48.12 -14.85
C VAL A 12 -16.78 47.59 -13.52
N ILE A 13 -16.44 48.52 -12.62
CA ILE A 13 -16.05 48.21 -11.23
C ILE A 13 -17.30 47.95 -10.43
N LEU A 14 -17.52 46.72 -10.01
CA LEU A 14 -18.45 46.33 -8.97
C LEU A 14 -17.68 45.82 -7.75
N PRO A 15 -17.96 46.31 -6.54
CA PRO A 15 -17.35 45.79 -5.34
C PRO A 15 -18.10 44.53 -4.91
N MET A 16 -17.54 43.39 -5.19
CA MET A 16 -18.04 42.15 -4.59
C MET A 16 -16.97 41.56 -3.68
N HIS A 17 -17.26 41.61 -2.39
CA HIS A 17 -16.66 40.74 -1.40
C HIS A 17 -17.06 39.31 -1.70
N HIS A 18 -16.33 38.65 -2.58
CA HIS A 18 -16.33 37.21 -2.66
C HIS A 18 -15.21 36.68 -1.79
N LEU A 19 -15.61 36.13 -0.66
CA LEU A 19 -14.84 35.19 0.14
C LEU A 19 -14.53 34.01 -0.77
N VAL A 20 -13.38 34.02 -1.44
CA VAL A 20 -12.87 32.88 -2.16
C VAL A 20 -12.39 31.91 -1.08
N THR A 21 -13.28 31.01 -0.68
CA THR A 21 -12.86 29.77 -0.03
C THR A 21 -12.02 29.01 -1.08
N LEU A 22 -10.72 29.13 -0.99
CA LEU A 22 -9.79 28.21 -1.62
C LEU A 22 -10.04 26.83 -1.00
N VAL A 23 -10.97 26.08 -1.58
CA VAL A 23 -11.03 24.66 -1.40
C VAL A 23 -9.74 24.16 -2.04
N SER A 24 -8.74 23.88 -1.23
CA SER A 24 -7.57 23.11 -1.62
C SER A 24 -8.11 21.73 -1.99
N LEU A 25 -8.40 21.53 -3.28
CA LEU A 25 -8.64 20.22 -3.86
C LEU A 25 -7.28 19.52 -3.81
N GLY A 26 -7.09 18.69 -2.79
CA GLY A 26 -5.95 17.78 -2.75
C GLY A 26 -5.86 17.07 -4.08
N ILE A 27 -4.72 17.20 -4.76
CA ILE A 27 -4.50 16.60 -6.07
C ILE A 27 -4.29 15.11 -5.81
N CYS A 28 -5.38 14.37 -5.79
CA CYS A 28 -5.38 12.92 -5.86
C CYS A 28 -5.12 12.53 -7.33
N SER A 29 -4.09 11.75 -7.57
CA SER A 29 -3.69 11.32 -8.92
C SER A 29 -3.75 9.81 -9.01
N GLU A 30 -4.79 9.31 -9.66
CA GLU A 30 -5.00 7.89 -9.92
C GLU A 30 -4.28 7.44 -11.20
N LEU A 31 -3.56 6.33 -11.09
CA LEU A 31 -2.92 5.63 -12.21
C LEU A 31 -3.42 4.19 -12.26
N LYS A 32 -4.08 3.79 -13.35
CA LYS A 32 -4.50 2.42 -13.59
C LYS A 32 -3.53 1.70 -14.50
N VAL A 33 -3.01 0.56 -14.08
CA VAL A 33 -2.02 -0.22 -14.81
C VAL A 33 -2.53 -1.64 -15.02
N ARG A 34 -2.51 -2.10 -16.26
CA ARG A 34 -2.77 -3.51 -16.56
C ARG A 34 -1.49 -4.29 -16.41
N VAL A 35 -1.51 -5.33 -15.59
CA VAL A 35 -0.34 -6.13 -15.23
C VAL A 35 -0.56 -7.60 -15.55
N ARG A 36 0.53 -8.30 -15.88
CA ARG A 36 0.50 -9.76 -16.02
C ARG A 36 0.76 -10.37 -14.65
N LEU A 37 -0.21 -11.14 -14.18
CA LEU A 37 -0.12 -11.88 -12.92
C LEU A 37 0.76 -13.12 -13.08
N SER A 38 1.19 -13.69 -11.96
CA SER A 38 2.03 -14.91 -11.93
C SER A 38 1.34 -16.15 -12.50
N ASP A 39 0.02 -16.23 -12.42
CA ASP A 39 -0.82 -17.26 -13.04
C ASP A 39 -1.03 -17.08 -14.56
N GLY A 40 -0.48 -16.01 -15.15
CA GLY A 40 -0.60 -15.66 -16.56
C GLY A 40 -1.82 -14.82 -16.91
N LEU A 41 -2.75 -14.62 -15.97
CA LEU A 41 -3.90 -13.74 -16.18
C LEU A 41 -3.47 -12.27 -16.23
N ILE A 42 -4.39 -11.41 -16.67
CA ILE A 42 -4.19 -9.97 -16.68
C ILE A 42 -5.05 -9.38 -15.57
N GLY A 43 -4.39 -8.74 -14.61
CA GLY A 43 -5.01 -7.96 -13.56
C GLY A 43 -4.93 -6.46 -13.82
N GLU A 44 -5.64 -5.69 -13.03
CA GLU A 44 -5.53 -4.23 -12.97
C GLU A 44 -5.05 -3.82 -11.58
N GLU A 45 -4.04 -2.97 -11.54
CA GLU A 45 -3.58 -2.30 -10.33
C GLU A 45 -3.93 -0.81 -10.41
N ILE A 46 -4.47 -0.29 -9.33
CA ILE A 46 -4.82 1.12 -9.17
C ILE A 46 -3.84 1.72 -8.17
N LEU A 47 -3.08 2.71 -8.60
CA LEU A 47 -2.15 3.43 -7.75
C LEU A 47 -2.67 4.87 -7.58
N ASP A 48 -2.90 5.25 -6.34
CA ASP A 48 -3.40 6.57 -5.98
C ASP A 48 -2.41 7.30 -5.09
N ALA A 49 -2.00 8.49 -5.49
CA ALA A 49 -1.03 9.30 -4.78
C ALA A 49 -1.69 10.54 -4.17
N ASN A 50 -1.61 10.64 -2.85
CA ASN A 50 -2.10 11.78 -2.08
C ASN A 50 -0.92 12.63 -1.59
N SER A 51 -0.70 13.78 -2.24
CA SER A 51 0.42 14.67 -1.91
C SER A 51 0.25 15.41 -0.59
N GLU A 52 -0.97 15.56 -0.08
CA GLU A 52 -1.22 16.26 1.20
C GLU A 52 -0.82 15.38 2.38
N ASN A 53 -1.16 14.10 2.30
CA ASN A 53 -0.84 13.13 3.34
C ASN A 53 0.54 12.50 3.15
N ASP A 54 1.16 12.68 1.98
CA ASP A 54 2.40 12.01 1.58
C ASP A 54 2.29 10.49 1.62
N ASP A 55 1.21 9.97 1.04
CA ASP A 55 0.96 8.53 0.94
C ASP A 55 0.64 8.08 -0.50
N ILE A 56 0.85 6.80 -0.75
CA ILE A 56 0.48 6.11 -1.97
C ILE A 56 -0.32 4.87 -1.60
N THR A 57 -1.48 4.72 -2.22
CA THR A 57 -2.31 3.52 -2.09
C THR A 57 -2.23 2.70 -3.37
N VAL A 58 -2.05 1.40 -3.23
CA VAL A 58 -2.08 0.42 -4.34
C VAL A 58 -3.20 -0.57 -4.07
N GLU A 59 -4.11 -0.70 -5.02
CA GLU A 59 -5.24 -1.63 -4.93
C GLU A 59 -5.27 -2.58 -6.13
N PHE A 60 -5.53 -3.85 -5.87
CA PHE A 60 -5.68 -4.86 -6.92
C PHE A 60 -6.42 -6.09 -6.40
N LYS A 61 -6.85 -6.94 -7.34
CA LYS A 61 -7.42 -8.26 -7.04
C LYS A 61 -6.45 -9.35 -7.46
N GLN A 62 -6.27 -10.34 -6.59
CA GLN A 62 -5.57 -11.59 -6.92
C GLN A 62 -6.47 -12.52 -7.72
N GLY A 63 -5.87 -13.56 -8.32
CA GLY A 63 -6.59 -14.54 -9.15
C GLY A 63 -7.69 -15.30 -8.40
N ASP A 64 -7.56 -15.47 -7.09
CA ASP A 64 -8.55 -16.08 -6.19
C ASP A 64 -9.70 -15.14 -5.79
N GLY A 65 -9.68 -13.88 -6.25
CA GLY A 65 -10.68 -12.87 -5.94
C GLY A 65 -10.36 -12.06 -4.68
N THR A 66 -9.29 -12.35 -3.95
CA THR A 66 -8.84 -11.59 -2.80
C THR A 66 -8.55 -10.14 -3.20
N HIS A 67 -9.14 -9.20 -2.49
CA HIS A 67 -8.91 -7.77 -2.71
C HIS A 67 -7.81 -7.26 -1.79
N ILE A 68 -6.75 -6.75 -2.38
CA ILE A 68 -5.56 -6.24 -1.68
C ILE A 68 -5.52 -4.73 -1.75
N THR A 69 -5.24 -4.12 -0.60
CA THR A 69 -4.92 -2.70 -0.47
C THR A 69 -3.58 -2.57 0.25
N VAL A 70 -2.63 -1.91 -0.38
CA VAL A 70 -1.33 -1.58 0.24
C VAL A 70 -1.18 -0.07 0.32
N VAL A 71 -0.90 0.44 1.52
CA VAL A 71 -0.66 1.87 1.73
C VAL A 71 0.79 2.09 2.14
N PHE A 72 1.45 3.00 1.45
CA PHE A 72 2.81 3.46 1.72
C PHE A 72 2.72 4.89 2.27
N ASP A 73 2.80 5.07 3.58
CA ASP A 73 2.79 6.37 4.25
C ASP A 73 4.22 6.82 4.55
N PHE A 74 4.73 7.76 3.74
CA PHE A 74 6.10 8.27 3.87
C PHE A 74 6.25 9.21 5.05
N LYS A 75 5.19 9.91 5.44
CA LYS A 75 5.21 10.86 6.54
C LYS A 75 5.38 10.18 7.89
N ARG A 76 4.79 8.98 8.04
CA ARG A 76 4.79 8.21 9.29
C ARG A 76 5.68 6.98 9.26
N ASP A 77 6.34 6.69 8.14
CA ASP A 77 7.18 5.50 7.98
C ASP A 77 6.38 4.19 8.14
N VAL A 78 5.16 4.16 7.63
CA VAL A 78 4.23 3.03 7.82
C VAL A 78 3.84 2.44 6.48
N ARG A 79 3.88 1.11 6.39
CA ARG A 79 3.28 0.33 5.32
C ARG A 79 2.15 -0.50 5.90
N ILE A 80 0.95 -0.37 5.34
CA ILE A 80 -0.23 -1.12 5.74
C ILE A 80 -0.61 -2.04 4.58
N VAL A 81 -0.79 -3.31 4.87
CA VAL A 81 -1.31 -4.31 3.93
C VAL A 81 -2.63 -4.82 4.45
N ARG A 82 -3.69 -4.65 3.68
CA ARG A 82 -5.02 -5.19 3.96
C ARG A 82 -5.38 -6.20 2.88
N ALA A 83 -5.74 -7.39 3.30
CA ALA A 83 -6.26 -8.42 2.42
C ALA A 83 -7.71 -8.75 2.82
N LEU A 84 -8.64 -8.53 1.91
CA LEU A 84 -10.03 -8.97 2.03
C LEU A 84 -10.16 -10.29 1.28
N ILE A 85 -10.20 -11.38 2.03
CA ILE A 85 -10.22 -12.74 1.52
C ILE A 85 -11.67 -13.20 1.48
N LEU A 86 -12.12 -13.67 0.32
CA LEU A 86 -13.44 -14.26 0.17
C LEU A 86 -13.41 -15.69 0.71
N GLY A 87 -14.30 -15.96 1.66
CA GLY A 87 -14.45 -17.30 2.20
C GLY A 87 -15.31 -18.19 1.30
N GLU A 88 -15.21 -19.49 1.53
CA GLU A 88 -16.06 -20.50 0.91
C GLU A 88 -17.13 -20.96 1.93
N PRO A 89 -18.35 -20.39 1.94
CA PRO A 89 -19.41 -20.76 2.89
C PRO A 89 -19.78 -22.23 2.82
N GLU A 90 -19.64 -22.85 1.65
CA GLU A 90 -19.87 -24.28 1.43
C GLU A 90 -18.91 -25.17 2.22
N ARG A 91 -17.73 -24.65 2.59
CA ARG A 91 -16.75 -25.30 3.46
C ARG A 91 -16.88 -24.88 4.94
N GLY A 92 -17.95 -24.17 5.30
CA GLY A 92 -18.16 -23.67 6.66
C GLY A 92 -17.29 -22.47 7.03
N GLN A 93 -16.70 -21.79 6.04
CA GLN A 93 -15.94 -20.56 6.24
C GLN A 93 -16.86 -19.33 6.26
N ASN A 94 -16.44 -18.26 6.94
CA ASN A 94 -17.14 -16.98 6.88
C ASN A 94 -17.17 -16.46 5.44
N GLN A 95 -18.15 -15.60 5.11
CA GLN A 95 -18.28 -15.02 3.78
C GLN A 95 -17.02 -14.24 3.36
N TYR A 96 -16.35 -13.57 4.30
CA TYR A 96 -15.07 -12.91 4.10
C TYR A 96 -14.27 -12.85 5.38
N GLN A 97 -12.96 -12.72 5.23
CA GLN A 97 -12.01 -12.50 6.32
C GLN A 97 -11.08 -11.36 5.93
N VAL A 98 -10.85 -10.44 6.86
CA VAL A 98 -9.91 -9.33 6.67
C VAL A 98 -8.66 -9.60 7.47
N LEU A 99 -7.51 -9.61 6.78
CA LEU A 99 -6.19 -9.56 7.39
C LEU A 99 -5.61 -8.16 7.27
N CYS A 100 -4.94 -7.72 8.30
CA CYS A 100 -4.28 -6.43 8.32
C CYS A 100 -2.88 -6.56 8.91
N PHE A 101 -1.86 -6.17 8.13
CA PHE A 101 -0.45 -6.17 8.53
C PHE A 101 0.09 -4.75 8.48
N VAL A 102 0.69 -4.30 9.56
CA VAL A 102 1.28 -2.97 9.68
C VAL A 102 2.77 -3.12 9.96
N SER A 103 3.60 -2.55 9.13
CA SER A 103 5.05 -2.65 9.22
C SER A 103 5.73 -1.33 8.89
N ARG A 104 7.00 -1.21 9.24
CA ARG A 104 7.82 -0.08 8.85
C ARG A 104 7.97 -0.03 7.34
N LEU A 105 7.85 1.18 6.76
CA LEU A 105 8.06 1.43 5.34
C LEU A 105 9.56 1.51 5.02
N ASP A 106 9.99 0.80 3.98
CA ASP A 106 11.24 1.08 3.30
C ASP A 106 11.01 2.13 2.22
N HIS A 107 11.59 3.32 2.39
CA HIS A 107 11.46 4.45 1.45
C HIS A 107 12.02 4.16 0.04
N HIS A 108 12.79 3.06 -0.13
CA HIS A 108 13.31 2.65 -1.44
C HIS A 108 12.41 1.63 -2.15
N GLU A 109 11.28 1.30 -1.55
CA GLU A 109 10.37 0.29 -2.09
C GLU A 109 9.57 0.80 -3.28
N ILE A 110 9.13 2.03 -3.22
CA ILE A 110 8.34 2.73 -4.24
C ILE A 110 8.85 4.16 -4.42
N ILE A 111 8.62 4.76 -5.58
CA ILE A 111 9.01 6.15 -5.83
C ILE A 111 8.25 7.11 -4.89
N PRO A 112 8.82 8.29 -4.54
CA PRO A 112 8.14 9.27 -3.71
C PRO A 112 6.82 9.76 -4.29
N THR A 113 5.89 10.14 -3.42
CA THR A 113 4.52 10.57 -3.75
C THR A 113 4.48 11.68 -4.80
N GLU A 114 5.38 12.67 -4.72
CA GLU A 114 5.44 13.78 -5.68
C GLU A 114 5.70 13.33 -7.12
N PHE A 115 6.47 12.25 -7.31
CA PHE A 115 6.75 11.66 -8.64
C PHE A 115 5.63 10.74 -9.08
N MET A 116 5.06 10.00 -8.15
CA MET A 116 3.90 9.16 -8.41
C MET A 116 2.72 9.98 -8.90
N ALA A 117 2.44 11.12 -8.28
CA ALA A 117 1.36 12.04 -8.68
C ALA A 117 1.51 12.59 -10.11
N ARG A 118 2.74 12.65 -10.62
CA ARG A 118 3.06 13.12 -12.00
C ARG A 118 3.17 12.00 -13.01
N LEU A 119 3.18 10.75 -12.57
CA LEU A 119 3.33 9.60 -13.45
C LEU A 119 2.09 9.45 -14.34
N ARG A 120 2.30 9.34 -15.65
CA ARG A 120 1.24 9.15 -16.65
C ARG A 120 1.62 8.04 -17.61
N GLN A 121 0.64 7.27 -18.01
CA GLN A 121 0.82 6.24 -19.03
C GLN A 121 0.61 6.81 -20.43
N LYS A 122 1.55 6.54 -21.33
CA LYS A 122 1.38 6.85 -22.77
C LYS A 122 0.42 5.85 -23.45
N ASN A 123 0.42 4.59 -23.00
CA ASN A 123 -0.39 3.50 -23.54
C ASN A 123 -1.14 2.78 -22.42
N PRO A 124 -2.38 3.17 -22.07
CA PRO A 124 -3.13 2.57 -20.98
C PRO A 124 -3.55 1.11 -21.23
N HIS A 125 -3.58 0.67 -22.49
CA HIS A 125 -3.94 -0.70 -22.84
C HIS A 125 -2.78 -1.69 -22.79
N LEU A 126 -1.55 -1.19 -22.62
CA LEU A 126 -0.36 -2.04 -22.57
C LEU A 126 -0.34 -2.86 -21.28
N VAL A 127 -0.22 -4.18 -21.43
CA VAL A 127 0.01 -5.07 -20.28
C VAL A 127 1.46 -4.96 -19.85
N ARG A 128 1.66 -4.59 -18.58
CA ARG A 128 2.97 -4.35 -17.99
C ARG A 128 3.50 -5.59 -17.29
N THR A 129 4.82 -5.76 -17.37
CA THR A 129 5.59 -6.69 -16.55
C THR A 129 6.71 -5.92 -15.87
N ALA A 130 7.05 -6.30 -14.66
CA ALA A 130 8.14 -5.66 -13.93
C ALA A 130 9.49 -5.88 -14.62
N GLU A 131 10.31 -4.82 -14.68
CA GLU A 131 11.68 -4.88 -15.21
C GLU A 131 12.63 -5.59 -14.25
N GLU A 132 12.38 -5.50 -12.94
CA GLU A 132 13.22 -6.06 -11.88
C GLU A 132 12.38 -6.90 -10.89
N LYS A 133 12.93 -8.03 -10.48
CA LYS A 133 12.33 -8.88 -9.44
C LYS A 133 13.10 -8.70 -8.13
N ARG A 134 12.43 -8.20 -7.08
CA ARG A 134 13.04 -7.93 -5.77
C ARG A 134 12.95 -9.08 -4.77
N GLY A 135 12.48 -10.26 -5.19
CA GLY A 135 12.33 -11.41 -4.31
C GLY A 135 11.18 -11.28 -3.32
N VAL A 136 11.29 -11.98 -2.19
CA VAL A 136 10.28 -12.04 -1.13
C VAL A 136 10.87 -11.52 0.17
N GLU A 137 10.20 -10.54 0.79
CA GLU A 137 10.48 -10.06 2.13
C GLU A 137 9.72 -10.92 3.14
N HIS A 138 10.44 -11.50 4.10
CA HIS A 138 9.85 -12.26 5.19
C HIS A 138 9.62 -11.37 6.40
N LEU A 139 8.37 -11.28 6.84
CA LEU A 139 7.93 -10.45 7.96
C LEU A 139 7.32 -11.33 9.03
N HIS A 140 8.05 -11.50 10.12
CA HIS A 140 7.60 -12.25 11.27
C HIS A 140 6.84 -11.33 12.21
N MET A 141 5.51 -11.46 12.24
CA MET A 141 4.62 -10.60 13.03
C MET A 141 4.49 -11.16 14.44
N ASP A 142 5.27 -10.63 15.36
CA ASP A 142 5.36 -11.06 16.75
C ASP A 142 4.36 -10.36 17.69
N MET A 143 3.53 -9.45 17.14
CA MET A 143 2.54 -8.69 17.90
C MET A 143 1.22 -8.59 17.15
N ALA A 144 0.11 -8.82 17.86
CA ALA A 144 -1.24 -8.48 17.41
C ALA A 144 -1.80 -7.34 18.29
N VAL A 145 -2.42 -6.36 17.67
CA VAL A 145 -2.91 -5.13 18.33
C VAL A 145 -4.41 -4.97 18.08
N ASN A 146 -5.13 -4.61 19.12
CA ASN A 146 -6.55 -4.29 19.01
C ASN A 146 -6.74 -2.97 18.22
N VAL A 147 -7.50 -3.03 17.13
CA VAL A 147 -7.74 -1.87 16.26
C VAL A 147 -8.41 -0.71 16.99
N SER A 148 -9.28 -0.98 17.96
CA SER A 148 -9.97 0.07 18.74
C SER A 148 -9.01 0.91 19.58
N HIS A 149 -7.87 0.35 19.98
CA HIS A 149 -6.83 1.04 20.74
C HIS A 149 -5.77 1.73 19.88
N ALA A 150 -5.79 1.49 18.58
CA ALA A 150 -4.89 2.15 17.63
C ALA A 150 -5.50 3.42 16.97
N GLY A 151 -6.76 3.71 17.22
CA GLY A 151 -7.50 4.76 16.52
C GLY A 151 -6.94 6.18 16.67
N HIS A 152 -6.24 6.46 17.77
CA HIS A 152 -5.61 7.76 17.98
C HIS A 152 -4.25 7.89 17.29
N LEU A 153 -3.55 6.79 17.05
CA LEU A 153 -2.28 6.79 16.37
C LEU A 153 -2.42 7.21 14.94
N TYR A 154 -3.47 6.69 14.32
CA TYR A 154 -3.57 6.84 12.91
C TYR A 154 -4.95 6.44 12.39
N THR A 155 -5.71 7.43 12.01
CA THR A 155 -7.06 7.25 11.48
C THR A 155 -7.10 6.26 10.30
N LEU A 156 -6.04 6.24 9.49
CA LEU A 156 -5.93 5.34 8.34
C LEU A 156 -5.84 3.87 8.75
N ILE A 157 -5.01 3.53 9.76
CA ILE A 157 -4.95 2.15 10.29
C ILE A 157 -6.32 1.72 10.78
N HIS A 158 -7.00 2.58 11.54
CA HIS A 158 -8.35 2.29 12.02
C HIS A 158 -9.32 2.07 10.86
N ASN A 159 -9.34 2.96 9.88
CA ASN A 159 -10.28 2.87 8.75
C ASN A 159 -10.04 1.63 7.88
N LEU A 160 -8.79 1.26 7.65
CA LEU A 160 -8.44 0.09 6.84
C LEU A 160 -8.64 -1.23 7.59
N CYS A 161 -8.30 -1.26 8.88
CA CYS A 161 -8.20 -2.49 9.66
C CYS A 161 -9.40 -2.77 10.57
N LYS A 162 -10.38 -1.88 10.68
CA LYS A 162 -11.54 -2.01 11.58
C LYS A 162 -12.36 -3.29 11.39
N GLU A 163 -12.33 -3.86 10.20
CA GLU A 163 -13.03 -5.11 9.87
C GLU A 163 -12.19 -6.36 10.16
N ALA A 164 -10.93 -6.20 10.56
CA ALA A 164 -10.09 -7.30 10.97
C ALA A 164 -10.43 -7.71 12.41
N HIS A 165 -11.15 -8.83 12.57
CA HIS A 165 -11.64 -9.30 13.85
C HIS A 165 -10.53 -9.61 14.85
N GLU A 166 -9.40 -10.15 14.35
CA GLU A 166 -8.23 -10.50 15.17
C GLU A 166 -7.29 -9.30 15.42
N GLY A 167 -7.74 -8.07 15.06
CA GLY A 167 -6.89 -6.90 15.12
C GLY A 167 -5.93 -6.79 13.93
N PHE A 168 -4.90 -5.97 14.06
CA PHE A 168 -3.84 -5.92 13.06
C PHE A 168 -2.55 -6.52 13.63
N TYR A 169 -1.76 -7.10 12.73
CA TYR A 169 -0.48 -7.69 13.08
C TYR A 169 0.66 -6.73 12.78
N THR A 170 1.63 -6.67 13.68
CA THR A 170 2.83 -5.82 13.53
C THR A 170 4.05 -6.49 14.16
N ARG A 171 5.19 -5.80 14.15
CA ARG A 171 6.43 -6.27 14.80
C ARG A 171 6.79 -5.35 15.95
N THR A 172 7.25 -5.94 17.06
CA THR A 172 7.77 -5.20 18.22
C THR A 172 8.89 -4.24 17.82
N ALA A 173 9.75 -4.65 16.90
CA ALA A 173 10.83 -3.80 16.37
C ALA A 173 10.31 -2.55 15.64
N ASP A 174 9.21 -2.68 14.90
CA ASP A 174 8.60 -1.56 14.17
C ASP A 174 7.88 -0.60 15.12
N THR A 175 7.15 -1.12 16.11
CA THR A 175 6.51 -0.30 17.14
C THR A 175 7.53 0.51 17.94
N LYS A 176 8.65 -0.11 18.32
CA LYS A 176 9.75 0.59 18.98
C LYS A 176 10.33 1.70 18.10
N HIS A 177 10.52 1.45 16.81
CA HIS A 177 11.03 2.45 15.87
C HIS A 177 10.11 3.68 15.80
N TRP A 178 8.79 3.49 15.74
CA TRP A 178 7.83 4.60 15.73
C TRP A 178 7.82 5.37 17.05
N LEU A 179 7.92 4.67 18.19
CA LEU A 179 8.05 5.29 19.51
C LEU A 179 9.31 6.16 19.62
N ASP A 180 10.44 5.62 19.17
CA ASP A 180 11.73 6.34 19.23
C ASP A 180 11.73 7.58 18.33
N LYS A 181 10.93 7.61 17.27
CA LYS A 181 10.74 8.79 16.41
C LYS A 181 9.82 9.86 17.01
N GLY A 182 9.27 9.65 18.20
CA GLY A 182 8.35 10.60 18.83
C GLY A 182 7.02 10.74 18.09
N ILE A 183 6.67 9.76 17.26
CA ILE A 183 5.30 9.59 16.83
C ILE A 183 4.56 9.31 18.14
N GLU A 184 3.81 10.29 18.64
CA GLU A 184 3.00 10.16 19.86
C GLU A 184 2.09 8.96 19.70
N THR A 185 2.60 7.86 20.12
CA THR A 185 1.95 6.60 19.98
C THR A 185 1.22 6.34 21.26
N ILE A 186 0.08 6.10 21.07
CA ILE A 186 -0.76 5.30 21.90
C ILE A 186 0.00 4.05 22.27
N GLU A 187 -0.17 3.70 23.49
CA GLU A 187 0.12 2.39 23.98
C GLU A 187 -0.54 1.38 23.04
N PHE A 188 0.29 0.69 22.26
CA PHE A 188 -0.16 -0.48 21.54
C PHE A 188 -0.54 -1.52 22.58
N GLU A 189 -1.81 -1.70 22.81
CA GLU A 189 -2.27 -2.76 23.69
C GLU A 189 -2.17 -4.09 22.94
N PRO A 190 -1.18 -4.92 23.27
CA PRO A 190 -1.08 -6.24 22.65
C PRO A 190 -2.31 -7.06 23.05
N LEU A 191 -2.84 -7.80 22.10
CA LEU A 191 -3.89 -8.77 22.42
C LEU A 191 -3.32 -9.79 23.43
N PRO A 192 -4.14 -10.21 24.43
CA PRO A 192 -3.67 -11.08 25.51
C PRO A 192 -3.14 -12.44 25.04
N GLN A 193 -3.30 -12.77 23.77
CA GLN A 193 -2.93 -14.03 23.15
C GLN A 193 -1.70 -13.93 22.22
N THR A 194 -0.94 -12.83 22.26
CA THR A 194 0.36 -12.77 21.59
C THR A 194 1.34 -13.71 22.30
N VAL A 195 1.25 -14.96 21.92
CA VAL A 195 2.14 -16.01 22.38
C VAL A 195 3.45 -15.89 21.63
N ASP A 196 4.53 -16.20 22.31
CA ASP A 196 5.82 -16.45 21.68
C ASP A 196 5.65 -17.46 20.53
N VAL A 197 5.67 -16.95 19.30
CA VAL A 197 5.45 -17.75 18.08
C VAL A 197 6.50 -18.85 17.93
N SER A 198 7.66 -18.70 18.60
CA SER A 198 8.76 -19.68 18.56
C SER A 198 8.38 -21.04 19.11
N GLY A 199 7.34 -21.14 19.97
CA GLY A 199 6.83 -22.39 20.52
C GLY A 199 5.65 -23.02 19.79
N LEU A 200 5.10 -22.32 18.75
CA LEU A 200 3.93 -22.79 18.03
C LEU A 200 4.29 -23.61 16.79
N GLN A 201 3.47 -24.62 16.51
CA GLN A 201 3.55 -25.33 15.23
C GLN A 201 2.95 -24.50 14.09
N ARG A 202 3.42 -24.74 12.87
CA ARG A 202 2.76 -24.20 11.67
C ARG A 202 1.37 -24.76 11.52
N CYS A 203 0.43 -23.94 11.02
CA CYS A 203 -0.95 -24.36 10.83
C CYS A 203 -1.11 -25.61 9.95
N PRO A 204 -0.38 -25.79 8.83
CA PRO A 204 -0.45 -27.04 8.06
C PRO A 204 -0.12 -28.30 8.86
N SER A 205 0.83 -28.21 9.79
CA SER A 205 1.26 -29.36 10.63
C SER A 205 0.32 -29.65 11.80
N THR A 206 -0.70 -28.82 12.03
CA THR A 206 -1.67 -28.96 13.12
C THR A 206 -2.90 -29.71 12.64
N LEU A 207 -3.29 -30.78 13.31
CA LEU A 207 -4.46 -31.61 12.94
C LEU A 207 -5.78 -31.04 13.46
N ASP A 208 -5.77 -30.41 14.63
CA ASP A 208 -6.97 -29.88 15.28
C ASP A 208 -7.25 -28.44 14.76
N LEU A 209 -8.46 -28.26 14.22
CA LEU A 209 -8.92 -26.96 13.68
C LEU A 209 -9.05 -25.87 14.74
N TRP A 210 -9.18 -26.23 15.99
CA TRP A 210 -9.35 -25.30 17.12
C TRP A 210 -8.05 -24.99 17.86
N GLN A 211 -6.96 -25.63 17.47
CA GLN A 211 -5.66 -25.42 18.08
C GLN A 211 -5.00 -24.14 17.56
N PRO A 212 -4.35 -23.36 18.44
CA PRO A 212 -3.55 -22.21 18.01
C PRO A 212 -2.33 -22.67 17.22
N CYS A 213 -1.98 -21.87 16.19
CA CYS A 213 -0.84 -22.16 15.34
C CYS A 213 -0.31 -20.86 14.73
N PHE A 214 0.83 -20.93 14.03
CA PHE A 214 1.21 -19.81 13.23
C PHE A 214 0.95 -20.04 11.74
N CYS A 215 0.36 -19.01 11.12
CA CYS A 215 -0.09 -18.96 9.75
C CYS A 215 0.89 -18.17 8.89
N SER A 216 1.03 -18.55 7.63
CA SER A 216 1.76 -17.74 6.65
C SER A 216 0.82 -17.22 5.59
N TYR A 217 0.89 -15.92 5.32
CA TYR A 217 0.17 -15.29 4.21
C TYR A 217 1.17 -14.73 3.19
N HIS A 218 0.97 -15.09 1.94
CA HIS A 218 1.84 -14.67 0.83
C HIS A 218 1.14 -13.65 -0.04
N LEU A 219 1.80 -12.52 -0.25
CA LEU A 219 1.35 -11.46 -1.13
C LEU A 219 2.41 -11.16 -2.16
N ARG A 220 2.01 -10.92 -3.40
CA ARG A 220 2.90 -10.45 -4.45
C ARG A 220 2.35 -9.20 -5.12
N LEU A 221 3.16 -8.16 -5.13
CA LEU A 221 2.98 -6.99 -5.96
C LEU A 221 3.68 -7.26 -7.30
N GLU A 222 2.89 -7.39 -8.36
CA GLU A 222 3.43 -7.76 -9.67
C GLU A 222 4.10 -6.58 -10.37
N TRP A 223 3.68 -5.36 -10.03
CA TRP A 223 4.25 -4.17 -10.64
C TRP A 223 4.23 -2.98 -9.68
N LEU A 224 5.38 -2.36 -9.46
CA LEU A 224 5.53 -1.13 -8.69
C LEU A 224 6.51 -0.20 -9.40
N PRO A 225 6.25 1.12 -9.48
CA PRO A 225 7.24 2.10 -9.89
C PRO A 225 8.25 2.30 -8.74
N CYS A 226 9.36 1.58 -8.77
CA CYS A 226 10.25 1.47 -7.62
C CYS A 226 11.49 2.39 -7.67
N LEU A 227 11.92 2.81 -8.85
CA LEU A 227 13.10 3.65 -9.01
C LEU A 227 12.87 4.75 -10.06
N LEU A 228 13.45 5.91 -9.81
CA LEU A 228 13.50 7.00 -10.78
C LEU A 228 14.70 6.80 -11.71
N LYS A 229 14.48 6.90 -13.02
CA LYS A 229 15.53 6.91 -14.04
C LYS A 229 16.00 8.33 -14.27
N TYR A 230 17.31 8.52 -14.34
CA TYR A 230 17.96 9.80 -14.63
C TYR A 230 18.62 9.75 -15.99
N CYS A 231 18.35 10.77 -16.80
CA CYS A 231 18.97 10.96 -18.10
C CYS A 231 19.89 12.19 -18.07
N ARG A 232 20.90 12.20 -18.94
CA ARG A 232 21.75 13.38 -19.16
C ARG A 232 21.39 14.02 -20.49
N SER A 233 21.26 15.33 -20.53
CA SER A 233 21.06 16.05 -21.78
C SER A 233 22.32 15.90 -22.67
N ARG A 234 22.12 15.60 -23.95
CA ARG A 234 23.22 15.53 -24.94
C ARG A 234 23.69 16.91 -25.43
N ARG A 235 23.09 18.01 -24.97
CA ARG A 235 23.40 19.35 -25.47
C ARG A 235 24.47 20.02 -24.62
N GLY A 236 25.58 20.36 -25.31
CA GLY A 236 26.45 21.49 -24.98
C GLY A 236 27.88 21.12 -24.72
N ALA A 237 28.76 21.47 -25.64
CA ALA A 237 30.14 21.81 -25.33
C ALA A 237 30.12 22.87 -24.22
N ALA A 238 30.86 22.61 -23.11
CA ALA A 238 31.12 23.58 -22.03
C ALA A 238 30.10 23.72 -20.87
N GLY A 239 29.25 22.73 -20.58
CA GLY A 239 28.49 22.79 -19.35
C GLY A 239 28.20 21.38 -18.80
N ARG A 240 28.48 21.10 -17.51
CA ARG A 240 28.00 19.90 -16.84
C ARG A 240 26.48 19.90 -16.87
N ALA A 241 25.88 19.19 -17.83
CA ALA A 241 24.43 19.03 -17.86
C ALA A 241 23.99 18.29 -16.62
N ASN A 242 23.18 18.92 -15.78
CA ASN A 242 22.59 18.28 -14.60
C ASN A 242 21.71 17.12 -15.06
N PRO A 243 21.78 15.96 -14.41
CA PRO A 243 20.90 14.86 -14.72
C PRO A 243 19.45 15.26 -14.42
N TYR A 244 18.53 14.87 -15.29
CA TYR A 244 17.10 15.10 -15.09
C TYR A 244 16.35 13.77 -15.00
N LYS A 245 15.24 13.76 -14.29
CA LYS A 245 14.37 12.58 -14.15
C LYS A 245 13.61 12.36 -15.45
N CYS A 246 13.82 11.21 -16.10
CA CYS A 246 13.27 10.94 -17.44
C CYS A 246 12.33 9.75 -17.51
N GLY A 247 12.14 9.02 -16.41
CA GLY A 247 11.28 7.86 -16.37
C GLY A 247 11.36 7.12 -15.05
N ILE A 248 10.75 5.95 -15.02
CA ILE A 248 10.77 5.04 -13.88
C ILE A 248 11.32 3.67 -14.29
N ARG A 249 11.80 2.93 -13.30
CA ARG A 249 11.97 1.47 -13.38
C ARG A 249 10.87 0.81 -12.57
N SER A 250 10.33 -0.29 -13.07
CA SER A 250 9.31 -1.06 -12.39
C SER A 250 9.89 -2.30 -11.73
N CYS A 251 9.37 -2.64 -10.57
CA CYS A 251 9.75 -3.83 -9.80
C CYS A 251 8.54 -4.68 -9.47
N SER A 252 8.76 -5.99 -9.29
CA SER A 252 7.86 -6.86 -8.56
C SER A 252 8.47 -7.22 -7.22
N LYS A 253 7.64 -7.36 -6.19
CA LYS A 253 8.07 -7.71 -4.83
C LYS A 253 7.06 -8.64 -4.18
N GLY A 254 7.55 -9.68 -3.53
CA GLY A 254 6.75 -10.56 -2.68
C GLY A 254 6.88 -10.20 -1.22
N TYR A 255 5.86 -10.54 -0.45
CA TYR A 255 5.86 -10.48 1.01
C TYR A 255 5.35 -11.79 1.55
N ARG A 256 5.96 -12.25 2.62
CA ARG A 256 5.48 -13.36 3.42
C ARG A 256 5.32 -12.88 4.84
N PHE A 257 4.09 -12.93 5.34
CA PHE A 257 3.73 -12.60 6.71
C PHE A 257 3.51 -13.90 7.49
N ASP A 258 4.32 -14.12 8.53
CA ASP A 258 4.11 -15.21 9.48
C ASP A 258 3.51 -14.61 10.75
N TYR A 259 2.34 -15.09 11.17
CA TYR A 259 1.57 -14.51 12.26
C TYR A 259 0.77 -15.56 13.03
N TYR A 260 0.47 -15.25 14.28
CA TYR A 260 -0.32 -16.08 15.15
C TYR A 260 -1.80 -16.06 14.78
N VAL A 261 -2.46 -17.24 14.82
CA VAL A 261 -3.91 -17.36 14.80
C VAL A 261 -4.38 -18.21 16.00
N PRO A 262 -5.48 -17.82 16.67
CA PRO A 262 -5.99 -18.58 17.81
C PRO A 262 -6.56 -19.95 17.42
N HIS A 263 -6.97 -20.10 16.18
CA HIS A 263 -7.53 -21.34 15.64
C HIS A 263 -7.04 -21.58 14.21
N LYS A 264 -6.61 -22.79 13.90
CA LYS A 264 -6.20 -23.17 12.54
C LYS A 264 -7.26 -22.85 11.49
N GLN A 265 -8.54 -22.89 11.83
CA GLN A 265 -9.64 -22.56 10.93
C GLN A 265 -9.55 -21.15 10.33
N LEU A 266 -8.85 -20.23 11.00
CA LEU A 266 -8.60 -18.86 10.51
C LEU A 266 -7.44 -18.76 9.51
N CYS A 267 -6.84 -19.90 9.14
CA CYS A 267 -5.69 -19.99 8.23
C CYS A 267 -5.93 -21.02 7.11
N PRO A 268 -7.00 -20.86 6.29
CA PRO A 268 -7.33 -21.85 5.26
C PRO A 268 -6.42 -21.81 4.03
N TRP A 269 -5.63 -20.74 3.85
CA TRP A 269 -4.74 -20.51 2.69
C TRP A 269 -3.31 -21.01 2.88
N ASP A 270 -2.88 -21.33 4.10
CA ASP A 270 -1.55 -21.87 4.39
C ASP A 270 -1.60 -23.40 4.33
N GLU A 271 -1.72 -23.95 3.12
CA GLU A 271 -1.64 -25.37 2.87
C GLU A 271 -0.17 -25.77 2.59
N GLU A 272 0.23 -26.98 3.03
CA GLU A 272 1.53 -27.52 2.66
C GLU A 272 1.55 -27.82 1.16
N THR A 273 2.44 -27.11 0.43
CA THR A 273 2.79 -27.41 -0.94
C THR A 273 3.89 -28.46 -0.99
#